data_566b7af6e68877ae9670feb1de8583a4
#
_entry.id   566b7af6e68877ae9670feb1de8583a4
#
_cell.length_a   1.000
_cell.length_b   1.000
_cell.length_c   1.000
_cell.angle_alpha   90.00
_cell.angle_beta   90.00
_cell.angle_gamma   90.00
#
_symmetry.space_group_name_H-M   'P 1'
#
loop_
_entity.id
_entity.type
_entity.pdbx_description
1 polymer ?
#
loop_
_entity_poly.entity_id
_entity_poly.type
_entity_poly.pdbx_seq_one_letter_code
_entity_poly.pdbx_strand_id
1 'polypeptide(L)'
;MASQPKVKRIGILTAGGDCPGINAAIRGVGKTAILEYGMEVIGISSGFLGLINQEYVQLDENQLSGILTLGGTILGTSRENPFKKGNILNSIDKPKLIKKHYKEMELDALVCIGGN
;
A
#
# COMPACT_ATOMS: atom_id res chain seq x y z
N MET A 1 -31.64 -1.54 1.47
CA MET A 1 -30.58 -1.85 0.51
C MET A 1 -29.32 -1.09 0.89
N ALA A 2 -28.27 -1.81 1.20
CA ALA A 2 -27.01 -1.15 1.55
C ALA A 2 -26.46 -0.43 0.31
N SER A 3 -26.15 0.85 0.47
CA SER A 3 -25.48 1.57 -0.60
C SER A 3 -24.11 0.98 -0.82
N GLN A 4 -23.71 0.86 -2.09
CA GLN A 4 -22.36 0.40 -2.39
C GLN A 4 -21.35 1.44 -1.90
N PRO A 5 -20.25 1.02 -1.29
CA PRO A 5 -19.23 1.96 -0.88
C PRO A 5 -18.66 2.69 -2.08
N LYS A 6 -18.37 3.98 -1.91
CA LYS A 6 -17.71 4.77 -2.94
C LYS A 6 -16.29 4.30 -3.19
N VAL A 7 -15.64 3.78 -2.14
CA VAL A 7 -14.30 3.22 -2.23
C VAL A 7 -14.43 1.73 -2.47
N LYS A 8 -13.95 1.26 -3.61
CA LYS A 8 -14.04 -0.16 -3.99
C LYS A 8 -12.71 -0.87 -3.94
N ARG A 9 -11.62 -0.15 -4.11
CA ARG A 9 -10.27 -0.72 -4.15
C ARG A 9 -9.35 0.20 -3.37
N ILE A 10 -8.67 -0.38 -2.38
CA ILE A 10 -7.68 0.37 -1.60
C ILE A 10 -6.30 -0.21 -1.79
N GLY A 11 -5.30 0.65 -1.77
CA GLY A 11 -3.91 0.25 -1.72
C GLY A 11 -3.37 0.41 -0.31
N ILE A 12 -2.53 -0.53 0.11
CA ILE A 12 -1.82 -0.45 1.39
C ILE A 12 -0.34 -0.48 1.10
N LEU A 13 0.39 0.46 1.65
CA LEU A 13 1.85 0.43 1.62
C LEU A 13 2.40 0.71 3.01
N THR A 14 3.61 0.24 3.23
CA THR A 14 4.35 0.52 4.46
C THR A 14 5.59 1.31 4.11
N ALA A 15 5.84 2.37 4.86
CA ALA A 15 6.93 3.30 4.59
C ALA A 15 7.81 3.48 5.83
N GLY A 16 9.06 3.85 5.62
CA GLY A 16 10.01 4.01 6.71
C GLY A 16 10.61 2.69 7.15
N GLY A 17 11.14 2.63 8.36
CA GLY A 17 11.74 1.42 8.89
C GLY A 17 10.72 0.45 9.43
N ASP A 18 11.09 -0.81 9.51
CA ASP A 18 10.25 -1.82 10.13
C ASP A 18 10.01 -1.50 11.60
N CYS A 19 8.80 -1.76 12.07
CA CYS A 19 8.50 -1.68 13.49
C CYS A 19 7.55 -2.81 13.87
N PRO A 20 7.54 -3.21 15.16
CA PRO A 20 6.58 -4.21 15.62
C PRO A 20 5.15 -3.75 15.36
N GLY A 21 4.29 -4.65 14.94
CA GLY A 21 2.89 -4.36 14.73
C GLY A 21 2.51 -3.92 13.33
N ILE A 22 3.47 -3.76 12.40
CA ILE A 22 3.14 -3.35 11.03
C ILE A 22 2.24 -4.39 10.36
N ASN A 23 2.59 -5.67 10.45
CA ASN A 23 1.75 -6.72 9.85
C ASN A 23 0.38 -6.79 10.50
N ALA A 24 0.29 -6.55 11.81
CA ALA A 24 -1.00 -6.49 12.49
C ALA A 24 -1.86 -5.35 11.95
N ALA A 25 -1.26 -4.20 11.67
CA ALA A 25 -1.97 -3.08 11.09
C ALA A 25 -2.43 -3.39 9.66
N ILE A 26 -1.57 -4.00 8.85
CA ILE A 26 -1.94 -4.42 7.49
C ILE A 26 -3.12 -5.39 7.56
N ARG A 27 -3.04 -6.37 8.45
CA ARG A 27 -4.10 -7.36 8.62
C ARG A 27 -5.41 -6.71 9.06
N GLY A 28 -5.36 -5.81 10.03
CA GLY A 28 -6.55 -5.13 10.54
C GLY A 28 -7.25 -4.32 9.45
N VAL A 29 -6.50 -3.49 8.76
CA VAL A 29 -7.05 -2.67 7.68
C VAL A 29 -7.57 -3.55 6.55
N GLY A 30 -6.79 -4.52 6.11
CA GLY A 30 -7.13 -5.37 4.98
C GLY A 30 -8.33 -6.24 5.25
N LYS A 31 -8.37 -6.91 6.40
CA LYS A 31 -9.50 -7.79 6.74
C LYS A 31 -10.79 -7.00 6.91
N THR A 32 -10.72 -5.84 7.56
CA THR A 32 -11.90 -4.99 7.71
C THR A 32 -12.41 -4.55 6.33
N ALA A 33 -11.52 -4.11 5.47
CA ALA A 33 -11.91 -3.69 4.12
C ALA A 33 -12.59 -4.81 3.34
N ILE A 34 -12.04 -6.02 3.40
CA ILE A 34 -12.58 -7.15 2.67
C ILE A 34 -13.89 -7.65 3.29
N LEU A 35 -13.89 -7.91 4.60
CA LEU A 35 -15.00 -8.60 5.25
C LEU A 35 -16.17 -7.71 5.53
N GLU A 36 -15.93 -6.46 5.91
CA GLU A 36 -17.02 -5.55 6.27
C GLU A 36 -17.50 -4.69 5.12
N TYR A 37 -16.62 -4.37 4.18
CA TYR A 37 -16.95 -3.43 3.11
C TYR A 37 -16.86 -4.02 1.72
N GLY A 38 -16.39 -5.27 1.58
CA GLY A 38 -16.30 -5.92 0.27
C GLY A 38 -15.34 -5.26 -0.68
N MET A 39 -14.31 -4.61 -0.17
CA MET A 39 -13.32 -3.93 -0.99
C MET A 39 -12.24 -4.89 -1.49
N GLU A 40 -11.65 -4.54 -2.62
CA GLU A 40 -10.40 -5.17 -3.05
C GLU A 40 -9.23 -4.47 -2.35
N VAL A 41 -8.26 -5.25 -1.91
CA VAL A 41 -7.08 -4.73 -1.21
C VAL A 41 -5.83 -5.05 -2.01
N ILE A 42 -5.11 -4.02 -2.37
CA ILE A 42 -3.87 -4.14 -3.14
C ILE A 42 -2.70 -3.81 -2.21
N GLY A 43 -1.80 -4.76 -2.04
CA GLY A 43 -0.59 -4.54 -1.27
C GLY A 43 0.51 -4.03 -2.18
N ILE A 44 1.06 -2.86 -1.86
CA ILE A 44 2.09 -2.23 -2.66
C ILE A 44 3.45 -2.58 -2.05
N SER A 45 4.32 -3.17 -2.85
CA SER A 45 5.61 -3.67 -2.38
C SER A 45 6.62 -2.54 -2.24
N SER A 46 7.40 -2.59 -1.16
CA SER A 46 8.52 -1.65 -0.94
C SER A 46 8.09 -0.19 -0.87
N GLY A 47 6.96 0.07 -0.22
CA GLY A 47 6.49 1.43 0.04
C GLY A 47 6.23 2.22 -1.24
N PHE A 48 6.59 3.49 -1.25
CA PHE A 48 6.37 4.34 -2.42
C PHE A 48 7.14 3.87 -3.65
N LEU A 49 8.23 3.13 -3.46
CA LEU A 49 8.97 2.56 -4.58
C LEU A 49 8.08 1.63 -5.40
N GLY A 50 7.20 0.88 -4.73
CA GLY A 50 6.25 0.02 -5.43
C GLY A 50 5.26 0.79 -6.28
N LEU A 51 4.84 1.98 -5.84
CA LEU A 51 4.00 2.83 -6.67
C LEU A 51 4.76 3.36 -7.89
N ILE A 52 6.03 3.67 -7.71
CA ILE A 52 6.86 4.15 -8.80
C ILE A 52 7.07 3.06 -9.85
N ASN A 53 7.28 1.82 -9.40
CA ASN A 53 7.62 0.70 -10.27
C ASN A 53 6.41 -0.19 -10.61
N GLN A 54 5.22 0.12 -10.11
CA GLN A 54 4.01 -0.70 -10.27
C GLN A 54 4.23 -2.14 -9.78
N GLU A 55 4.87 -2.28 -8.63
CA GLU A 55 5.05 -3.57 -7.97
C GLU A 55 4.01 -3.73 -6.88
N TYR A 56 3.04 -4.60 -7.10
CA TYR A 56 1.95 -4.80 -6.15
C TYR A 56 1.40 -6.21 -6.27
N VAL A 57 0.68 -6.63 -5.23
CA VAL A 57 -0.04 -7.90 -5.21
C VAL A 57 -1.44 -7.65 -4.69
N GLN A 58 -2.40 -8.45 -5.14
CA GLN A 58 -3.73 -8.41 -4.54
C GLN A 58 -3.71 -9.25 -3.27
N LEU A 59 -4.15 -8.66 -2.16
CA LEU A 59 -4.19 -9.35 -0.88
C LEU A 59 -5.57 -9.95 -0.66
N ASP A 60 -5.61 -11.23 -0.30
CA ASP A 60 -6.85 -11.90 0.05
C ASP A 60 -6.89 -12.18 1.54
N GLU A 61 -8.05 -12.67 2.02
CA GLU A 61 -8.24 -12.97 3.42
C GLU A 61 -7.24 -14.01 3.93
N ASN A 62 -6.94 -15.02 3.13
CA ASN A 62 -6.02 -16.07 3.54
C ASN A 62 -4.60 -15.53 3.77
N GLN A 63 -4.14 -14.68 2.87
CA GLN A 63 -2.82 -14.06 3.02
C GLN A 63 -2.77 -13.18 4.27
N LEU A 64 -3.82 -12.42 4.52
CA LEU A 64 -3.87 -11.51 5.67
C LEU A 64 -3.96 -12.28 6.99
N SER A 65 -4.65 -13.41 7.01
CA SER A 65 -4.81 -14.19 8.23
C SER A 65 -3.49 -14.77 8.74
N GLY A 66 -2.57 -15.08 7.87
CA GLY A 66 -1.31 -15.72 8.23
C GLY A 66 -0.20 -14.80 8.70
N ILE A 67 -0.39 -13.48 8.66
CA ILE A 67 0.72 -12.56 8.88
C ILE A 67 0.86 -12.03 10.31
N LEU A 68 -0.09 -12.33 11.18
CA LEU A 68 -0.12 -11.73 12.52
C LEU A 68 1.12 -12.04 13.36
N THR A 69 1.67 -13.25 13.20
CA THR A 69 2.83 -13.70 13.96
C THR A 69 4.16 -13.44 13.26
N LEU A 70 4.12 -12.89 12.03
CA LEU A 70 5.34 -12.62 11.30
C LEU A 70 5.93 -11.28 11.72
N GLY A 71 7.24 -11.23 11.84
CA GLY A 71 7.94 -9.99 12.11
C GLY A 71 8.09 -9.13 10.85
N GLY A 72 8.36 -7.85 11.03
CA GLY A 72 8.56 -6.93 9.93
C GLY A 72 7.27 -6.64 9.17
N THR A 73 7.41 -6.35 7.90
CA THR A 73 6.27 -6.13 7.01
C THR A 73 6.31 -7.10 5.84
N ILE A 74 5.16 -7.71 5.54
CA ILE A 74 5.06 -8.61 4.39
C ILE A 74 5.16 -7.88 3.05
N LEU A 75 4.89 -6.58 3.05
CA LEU A 75 4.95 -5.76 1.84
C LEU A 75 6.34 -5.18 1.61
N GLY A 76 7.21 -5.26 2.63
CA GLY A 76 8.48 -4.58 2.56
C GLY A 76 8.33 -3.08 2.70
N THR A 77 9.42 -2.40 2.89
CA THR A 77 9.41 -0.95 3.02
C THR A 77 10.60 -0.38 2.26
N SER A 78 10.53 0.90 1.98
CA SER A 78 11.64 1.64 1.42
C SER A 78 11.65 3.04 2.04
N ARG A 79 12.80 3.69 1.95
CA ARG A 79 12.92 5.07 2.41
C ARG A 79 12.80 6.04 1.24
N GLU A 80 12.18 5.58 0.17
CA GLU A 80 11.95 6.42 -1.00
C GLU A 80 10.98 7.54 -0.65
N ASN A 81 11.45 8.78 -0.85
CA ASN A 81 10.62 9.95 -0.69
C ASN A 81 10.30 10.51 -2.07
N PRO A 82 9.05 10.42 -2.52
CA PRO A 82 8.70 10.86 -3.87
C PRO A 82 8.84 12.37 -4.07
N PHE A 83 8.92 13.12 -2.97
CA PHE A 83 9.06 14.58 -3.05
C PHE A 83 10.51 15.03 -2.93
N LYS A 84 11.43 14.12 -2.62
CA LYS A 84 12.83 14.46 -2.53
C LYS A 84 13.39 14.65 -3.93
N LYS A 85 14.02 15.80 -4.16
CA LYS A 85 14.65 16.05 -5.45
C LYS A 85 15.77 15.03 -5.65
N GLY A 86 15.62 14.24 -6.69
CA GLY A 86 16.61 13.27 -7.02
C GLY A 86 17.85 13.92 -7.66
N ASN A 87 18.80 13.07 -7.95
CA ASN A 87 20.00 13.48 -8.66
C ASN A 87 19.63 14.13 -10.00
N ILE A 88 20.45 15.07 -10.45
CA ILE A 88 20.25 15.81 -11.70
C ILE A 88 20.06 14.87 -12.89
N LEU A 89 20.63 13.67 -12.82
CA LEU A 89 20.47 12.68 -13.86
C LEU A 89 19.09 12.01 -13.86
N ASN A 90 18.28 12.26 -12.84
CA ASN A 90 16.99 11.64 -12.68
C ASN A 90 15.91 12.70 -12.90
N SER A 91 15.55 12.89 -14.15
CA SER A 91 14.55 13.88 -14.53
C SER A 91 13.11 13.40 -14.33
N ILE A 92 12.93 12.25 -13.67
CA ILE A 92 11.61 11.67 -13.45
C ILE A 92 10.87 12.44 -12.37
N ASP A 93 9.69 12.93 -12.69
CA ASP A 93 8.79 13.53 -11.72
C ASP A 93 8.08 12.40 -10.96
N LYS A 94 8.63 12.01 -9.82
CA LYS A 94 8.12 10.90 -9.04
C LYS A 94 6.69 11.09 -8.54
N PRO A 95 6.31 12.29 -8.03
CA PRO A 95 4.91 12.49 -7.64
C PRO A 95 3.94 12.32 -8.80
N LYS A 96 4.30 12.80 -9.97
CA LYS A 96 3.46 12.68 -11.15
C LYS A 96 3.33 11.23 -11.59
N LEU A 97 4.43 10.47 -11.53
CA LEU A 97 4.46 9.06 -11.86
C LEU A 97 3.59 8.25 -10.89
N ILE A 98 3.67 8.53 -9.60
CA ILE A 98 2.86 7.89 -8.58
C ILE A 98 1.38 8.15 -8.86
N LYS A 99 1.02 9.38 -9.17
CA LYS A 99 -0.36 9.73 -9.47
C LYS A 99 -0.87 8.98 -10.70
N LYS A 100 -0.03 8.85 -11.72
CA LYS A 100 -0.37 8.09 -12.91
C LYS A 100 -0.61 6.62 -12.58
N HIS A 101 0.28 6.00 -11.82
CA HIS A 101 0.16 4.59 -11.46
C HIS A 101 -1.01 4.35 -10.52
N TYR A 102 -1.29 5.27 -9.62
CA TYR A 102 -2.47 5.21 -8.76
C TYR A 102 -3.74 5.07 -9.60
N LYS A 103 -3.85 5.87 -10.66
CA LYS A 103 -5.00 5.80 -11.56
C LYS A 103 -5.01 4.51 -12.37
N GLU A 104 -3.86 4.08 -12.87
CA GLU A 104 -3.76 2.86 -13.66
C GLU A 104 -4.10 1.62 -12.84
N MET A 105 -3.75 1.61 -11.55
CA MET A 105 -4.10 0.53 -10.65
C MET A 105 -5.55 0.60 -10.16
N GLU A 106 -6.26 1.63 -10.58
CA GLU A 106 -7.66 1.86 -10.23
C GLU A 106 -7.90 1.93 -8.72
N LEU A 107 -6.94 2.52 -8.00
CA LEU A 107 -7.07 2.70 -6.56
C LEU A 107 -8.00 3.86 -6.24
N ASP A 108 -8.91 3.63 -5.30
CA ASP A 108 -9.83 4.66 -4.83
C ASP A 108 -9.28 5.37 -3.58
N ALA A 109 -8.41 4.69 -2.84
CA ALA A 109 -7.78 5.25 -1.65
C ALA A 109 -6.45 4.56 -1.41
N LEU A 110 -5.59 5.22 -0.67
CA LEU A 110 -4.28 4.70 -0.31
C LEU A 110 -4.09 4.82 1.20
N VAL A 111 -3.74 3.70 1.84
CA VAL A 111 -3.43 3.66 3.26
C VAL A 111 -1.93 3.52 3.41
N CYS A 112 -1.32 4.50 4.06
CA CYS A 112 0.12 4.49 4.31
C CYS A 112 0.35 4.19 5.78
N ILE A 113 1.11 3.14 6.06
CA ILE A 113 1.42 2.70 7.43
C ILE A 113 2.91 2.88 7.66
N GLY A 114 3.24 3.50 8.78
CA GLY A 114 4.63 3.71 9.16
C GLY A 114 4.93 5.16 9.42
N GLY A 115 6.18 5.46 9.77
CA GLY A 115 6.62 6.79 10.10
C GLY A 115 7.69 7.31 9.15
N ASN A 116 7.99 8.58 9.28
CA ASN A 116 8.98 9.29 8.48
C ASN A 116 8.65 9.29 7.00
#